data_6b9860f8a6e65eb2cad94fb7b80af908
#
_entry.id   6b9860f8a6e65eb2cad94fb7b80af908
#
_cell.length_a   1.000
_cell.length_b   1.000
_cell.length_c   1.000
_cell.angle_alpha   90.00
_cell.angle_beta   90.00
_cell.angle_gamma   90.00
#
_symmetry.space_group_name_H-M   'P 1'
#
loop_
_entity.id
_entity.type
_entity.pdbx_description
1 polymer ?
#
loop_
_entity_poly.entity_id
_entity_poly.type
_entity_poly.pdbx_seq_one_letter_code
_entity_poly.pdbx_strand_id
1 'polypeptide(L)'
;WLNKSNIKFDVLFGGFKVTSTLYDIDVTGYNQASNKLRLFDVDTVNETIVKDGINFDKEDIKENLTLFLYPDDSDEAGHLLRIYQQYFMVSNAAQLIILEAEENGYDLHKLDEHVVVQINDTHPSMVIPELIRLLGEKGIEMQEAIGIVTKMCAYTNHTILAEALEKWPIAYLEKVVPQLIPIIRELDNLVKEKYDDERVYIIDKDDRVHMAHMDIHYGFSVNGVAALHTKILEEEELKPFYDIYPEKFNNKTNGITFRRWLI
;
A
#
# COMPACT_ATOMS: atom_id res chain seq x y z
N TRP A 1 -3.45 -26.92 1.70
CA TRP A 1 -2.44 -25.99 1.17
C TRP A 1 -2.71 -24.55 1.63
N LEU A 2 -3.91 -24.24 2.08
CA LEU A 2 -4.28 -23.00 2.76
C LEU A 2 -4.26 -23.25 4.28
N ASN A 3 -3.34 -22.60 4.98
CA ASN A 3 -3.18 -22.77 6.42
C ASN A 3 -3.81 -21.56 7.15
N LYS A 4 -4.90 -21.81 7.89
CA LYS A 4 -5.52 -20.81 8.75
C LYS A 4 -4.63 -20.62 9.99
N SER A 5 -4.19 -19.40 10.23
CA SER A 5 -3.43 -19.03 11.44
C SER A 5 -4.36 -18.70 12.61
N ASN A 6 -3.81 -18.69 13.82
CA ASN A 6 -4.46 -18.14 15.01
C ASN A 6 -4.25 -16.61 15.13
N ILE A 7 -3.46 -16.02 14.23
CA ILE A 7 -3.17 -14.58 14.23
C ILE A 7 -4.37 -13.84 13.68
N LYS A 8 -4.86 -12.88 14.46
CA LYS A 8 -5.96 -11.98 14.09
C LYS A 8 -5.55 -10.54 14.31
N PHE A 9 -6.04 -9.66 13.46
CA PHE A 9 -5.83 -8.23 13.60
C PHE A 9 -7.17 -7.50 13.54
N ASP A 10 -7.29 -6.41 14.29
CA ASP A 10 -8.36 -5.45 14.14
C ASP A 10 -7.90 -4.34 13.18
N VAL A 11 -8.67 -4.12 12.12
CA VAL A 11 -8.48 -3.02 11.18
C VAL A 11 -9.50 -1.94 11.48
N LEU A 12 -9.01 -0.74 11.79
CA LEU A 12 -9.83 0.40 12.17
C LEU A 12 -10.17 1.25 10.94
N PHE A 13 -11.46 1.46 10.73
CA PHE A 13 -11.99 2.41 9.75
C PHE A 13 -12.69 3.56 10.45
N GLY A 14 -13.07 4.58 9.69
CA GLY A 14 -13.89 5.67 10.19
C GLY A 14 -15.24 5.18 10.72
N GLY A 15 -15.39 5.14 12.05
CA GLY A 15 -16.61 4.78 12.72
C GLY A 15 -16.86 3.29 12.99
N PHE A 16 -15.98 2.38 12.51
CA PHE A 16 -16.11 0.94 12.81
C PHE A 16 -14.75 0.22 12.68
N LYS A 17 -14.73 -1.03 13.09
CA LYS A 17 -13.60 -1.94 12.90
C LYS A 17 -14.07 -3.28 12.35
N VAL A 18 -13.16 -3.98 11.70
CA VAL A 18 -13.31 -5.39 11.30
C VAL A 18 -12.16 -6.21 11.88
N THR A 19 -12.43 -7.46 12.22
CA THR A 19 -11.41 -8.40 12.65
C THR A 19 -11.07 -9.32 11.49
N SER A 20 -9.80 -9.40 11.15
CA SER A 20 -9.28 -10.29 10.12
C SER A 20 -8.54 -11.47 10.70
N THR A 21 -8.47 -12.55 9.92
CA THR A 21 -7.66 -13.74 10.21
C THR A 21 -6.59 -13.89 9.14
N LEU A 22 -5.35 -14.18 9.55
CA LEU A 22 -4.24 -14.49 8.65
C LEU A 22 -4.37 -15.92 8.10
N TYR A 23 -4.15 -16.06 6.80
CA TYR A 23 -4.01 -17.33 6.08
C TYR A 23 -2.69 -17.38 5.36
N ASP A 24 -1.95 -18.48 5.50
CA ASP A 24 -0.69 -18.72 4.82
C ASP A 24 -0.85 -19.75 3.71
N ILE A 25 -0.27 -19.46 2.56
CA ILE A 25 -0.08 -20.42 1.46
C ILE A 25 1.41 -20.58 1.24
N ASP A 26 1.91 -21.80 1.36
CA ASP A 26 3.31 -22.11 1.07
C ASP A 26 3.53 -22.11 -0.45
N VAL A 27 4.45 -21.25 -0.90
CA VAL A 27 4.90 -21.18 -2.29
C VAL A 27 6.25 -21.86 -2.38
N THR A 28 6.23 -23.12 -2.83
CA THR A 28 7.45 -23.94 -2.98
C THR A 28 8.23 -23.52 -4.21
N GLY A 29 9.51 -23.28 -4.02
CA GLY A 29 10.48 -22.97 -5.05
C GLY A 29 11.36 -24.15 -5.41
N TYR A 30 12.46 -23.87 -6.11
CA TYR A 30 13.49 -24.83 -6.44
C TYR A 30 14.36 -25.15 -5.22
N ASN A 31 14.93 -26.36 -5.15
CA ASN A 31 15.78 -26.82 -4.03
C ASN A 31 15.13 -26.75 -2.64
N GLN A 32 13.85 -27.07 -2.54
CA GLN A 32 13.09 -27.06 -1.28
C GLN A 32 12.98 -25.66 -0.63
N ALA A 33 13.34 -24.60 -1.33
CA ALA A 33 13.05 -23.26 -0.88
C ALA A 33 11.53 -23.01 -0.84
N SER A 34 11.05 -22.32 0.17
CA SER A 34 9.64 -21.98 0.29
C SER A 34 9.51 -20.53 0.73
N ASN A 35 8.58 -19.83 0.10
CA ASN A 35 8.08 -18.53 0.55
C ASN A 35 6.63 -18.68 1.00
N LYS A 36 6.14 -17.66 1.70
CA LYS A 36 4.73 -17.61 2.11
C LYS A 36 4.00 -16.51 1.36
N LEU A 37 2.85 -16.86 0.79
CA LEU A 37 1.84 -15.89 0.40
C LEU A 37 0.90 -15.73 1.60
N ARG A 38 0.79 -14.51 2.09
CA ARG A 38 -0.01 -14.15 3.25
C ARG A 38 -1.28 -13.46 2.79
N LEU A 39 -2.41 -14.00 3.21
CA LEU A 39 -3.74 -13.51 2.89
C LEU A 39 -4.47 -13.18 4.18
N PHE A 40 -5.37 -12.22 4.09
CA PHE A 40 -6.20 -11.82 5.22
C PHE A 40 -7.66 -11.86 4.79
N ASP A 41 -8.51 -12.39 5.65
CA ASP A 41 -9.93 -12.48 5.38
C ASP A 41 -10.74 -12.07 6.62
N VAL A 42 -11.92 -11.54 6.42
CA VAL A 42 -12.84 -11.17 7.50
C VAL A 42 -13.82 -12.32 7.76
N ASP A 43 -14.04 -12.63 9.03
CA ASP A 43 -14.93 -13.74 9.44
C ASP A 43 -16.41 -13.45 9.14
N THR A 44 -16.76 -12.23 8.71
CA THR A 44 -18.16 -11.77 8.50
C THR A 44 -18.63 -11.81 7.05
N VAL A 45 -17.76 -12.19 6.09
CA VAL A 45 -18.13 -12.24 4.67
C VAL A 45 -19.22 -13.29 4.44
N ASN A 46 -20.33 -12.86 3.84
CA ASN A 46 -21.43 -13.74 3.48
C ASN A 46 -21.31 -14.21 2.04
N GLU A 47 -20.71 -15.38 1.85
CA GLU A 47 -20.50 -15.98 0.51
C GLU A 47 -21.80 -16.35 -0.22
N THR A 48 -22.96 -16.29 0.45
CA THR A 48 -24.26 -16.64 -0.18
C THR A 48 -24.77 -15.57 -1.13
N ILE A 49 -24.23 -14.37 -1.08
CA ILE A 49 -24.63 -13.22 -1.92
C ILE A 49 -24.28 -13.43 -3.41
N VAL A 50 -23.35 -14.33 -3.71
CA VAL A 50 -22.85 -14.58 -5.10
C VAL A 50 -23.89 -15.29 -5.99
N LYS A 51 -25.04 -15.72 -5.47
CA LYS A 51 -26.00 -16.55 -6.21
C LYS A 51 -26.76 -15.85 -7.34
N ASP A 52 -26.86 -14.53 -7.33
CA ASP A 52 -27.71 -13.78 -8.26
C ASP A 52 -26.94 -12.76 -9.16
N GLY A 53 -25.63 -12.95 -9.35
CA GLY A 53 -24.82 -12.09 -10.23
C GLY A 53 -24.02 -11.03 -9.46
N ILE A 54 -23.32 -10.17 -10.20
CA ILE A 54 -22.32 -9.20 -9.73
C ILE A 54 -22.92 -8.00 -8.95
N ASN A 55 -24.23 -7.96 -8.72
CA ASN A 55 -24.89 -6.89 -7.96
C ASN A 55 -24.88 -7.21 -6.48
N PHE A 56 -23.98 -6.54 -5.75
CA PHE A 56 -23.90 -6.57 -4.29
C PHE A 56 -23.96 -5.14 -3.74
N ASP A 57 -24.39 -5.00 -2.50
CA ASP A 57 -24.40 -3.70 -1.82
C ASP A 57 -22.98 -3.27 -1.46
N LYS A 58 -22.45 -2.33 -2.25
CA LYS A 58 -21.10 -1.77 -2.06
C LYS A 58 -20.97 -0.98 -0.75
N GLU A 59 -22.07 -0.60 -0.13
CA GLU A 59 -22.07 0.17 1.12
C GLU A 59 -21.93 -0.72 2.36
N ASP A 60 -22.27 -2.00 2.26
CA ASP A 60 -22.07 -2.95 3.35
C ASP A 60 -20.63 -3.49 3.37
N ILE A 61 -19.74 -2.64 3.85
CA ILE A 61 -18.29 -2.91 3.88
C ILE A 61 -17.96 -4.16 4.71
N LYS A 62 -18.65 -4.39 5.82
CA LYS A 62 -18.33 -5.53 6.71
C LYS A 62 -18.59 -6.88 6.07
N GLU A 63 -19.57 -6.95 5.17
CA GLU A 63 -19.94 -8.19 4.47
C GLU A 63 -19.23 -8.35 3.14
N ASN A 64 -18.79 -7.24 2.51
CA ASN A 64 -18.31 -7.25 1.12
C ASN A 64 -16.82 -6.98 0.97
N LEU A 65 -16.10 -6.65 2.05
CA LEU A 65 -14.73 -6.15 2.02
C LEU A 65 -13.76 -7.09 1.27
N THR A 66 -13.88 -8.40 1.47
CA THR A 66 -13.01 -9.41 0.85
C THR A 66 -13.71 -10.29 -0.20
N LEU A 67 -14.96 -9.96 -0.54
CA LEU A 67 -15.77 -10.78 -1.44
C LEU A 67 -15.27 -10.73 -2.89
N PHE A 68 -14.91 -9.55 -3.40
CA PHE A 68 -14.39 -9.36 -4.75
C PHE A 68 -13.09 -8.58 -4.73
N LEU A 69 -12.10 -9.04 -5.50
CA LEU A 69 -10.78 -8.40 -5.58
C LEU A 69 -10.83 -7.05 -6.31
N TYR A 70 -11.60 -6.95 -7.39
CA TYR A 70 -11.79 -5.73 -8.18
C TYR A 70 -13.29 -5.49 -8.38
N PRO A 71 -13.97 -4.87 -7.40
CA PRO A 71 -15.37 -4.48 -7.58
C PRO A 71 -15.47 -3.37 -8.62
N ASP A 72 -16.68 -3.19 -9.18
CA ASP A 72 -16.98 -2.03 -10.02
C ASP A 72 -16.78 -0.73 -9.21
N ASP A 73 -15.93 0.15 -9.73
CA ASP A 73 -15.56 1.44 -9.14
C ASP A 73 -15.98 2.64 -10.01
N SER A 74 -17.04 2.47 -10.79
CA SER A 74 -17.59 3.53 -11.63
C SER A 74 -18.35 4.63 -10.87
N ASP A 75 -18.68 4.38 -9.60
CA ASP A 75 -19.41 5.28 -8.71
C ASP A 75 -18.65 5.59 -7.41
N GLU A 76 -19.17 6.53 -6.62
CA GLU A 76 -18.55 6.91 -5.34
C GLU A 76 -18.46 5.74 -4.36
N ALA A 77 -19.49 4.92 -4.27
CA ALA A 77 -19.49 3.74 -3.38
C ALA A 77 -18.41 2.75 -3.78
N GLY A 78 -18.21 2.54 -5.08
CA GLY A 78 -17.12 1.72 -5.60
C GLY A 78 -15.73 2.29 -5.31
N HIS A 79 -15.55 3.61 -5.47
CA HIS A 79 -14.31 4.29 -5.08
C HIS A 79 -14.01 4.12 -3.59
N LEU A 80 -14.99 4.32 -2.73
CA LEU A 80 -14.83 4.14 -1.29
C LEU A 80 -14.50 2.68 -0.94
N LEU A 81 -15.22 1.70 -1.53
CA LEU A 81 -14.95 0.28 -1.32
C LEU A 81 -13.51 -0.06 -1.71
N ARG A 82 -12.99 0.48 -2.82
CA ARG A 82 -11.60 0.30 -3.22
C ARG A 82 -10.61 0.81 -2.17
N ILE A 83 -10.85 1.99 -1.59
CA ILE A 83 -10.01 2.53 -0.52
C ILE A 83 -10.11 1.63 0.73
N TYR A 84 -11.29 1.16 1.11
CA TYR A 84 -11.48 0.21 2.20
C TYR A 84 -10.66 -1.06 2.00
N GLN A 85 -10.71 -1.64 0.79
CA GLN A 85 -9.96 -2.86 0.45
C GLN A 85 -8.44 -2.65 0.49
N GLN A 86 -7.96 -1.54 -0.07
CA GLN A 86 -6.54 -1.19 -0.05
C GLN A 86 -6.05 -1.02 1.38
N TYR A 87 -6.78 -0.27 2.20
CA TYR A 87 -6.37 -0.08 3.60
C TYR A 87 -6.48 -1.36 4.43
N PHE A 88 -7.49 -2.18 4.20
CA PHE A 88 -7.61 -3.49 4.85
C PHE A 88 -6.35 -4.34 4.62
N MET A 89 -5.92 -4.46 3.38
CA MET A 89 -4.71 -5.21 3.02
C MET A 89 -3.46 -4.61 3.68
N VAL A 90 -3.30 -3.29 3.60
CA VAL A 90 -2.15 -2.55 4.11
C VAL A 90 -2.05 -2.62 5.63
N SER A 91 -3.15 -2.38 6.35
CA SER A 91 -3.15 -2.38 7.80
C SER A 91 -2.81 -3.76 8.37
N ASN A 92 -3.38 -4.82 7.79
CA ASN A 92 -3.05 -6.19 8.16
C ASN A 92 -1.57 -6.50 7.95
N ALA A 93 -1.03 -6.14 6.77
CA ALA A 93 0.38 -6.37 6.46
C ALA A 93 1.31 -5.58 7.39
N ALA A 94 1.00 -4.32 7.65
CA ALA A 94 1.80 -3.47 8.54
C ALA A 94 1.79 -3.98 9.99
N GLN A 95 0.61 -4.39 10.50
CA GLN A 95 0.50 -4.99 11.83
C GLN A 95 1.30 -6.31 11.93
N LEU A 96 1.26 -7.14 10.88
CA LEU A 96 2.05 -8.37 10.84
C LEU A 96 3.56 -8.10 10.84
N ILE A 97 4.02 -7.07 10.11
CA ILE A 97 5.42 -6.65 10.11
C ILE A 97 5.88 -6.28 11.52
N ILE A 98 5.11 -5.47 12.23
CA ILE A 98 5.43 -5.07 13.61
C ILE A 98 5.43 -6.29 14.55
N LEU A 99 4.41 -7.15 14.47
CA LEU A 99 4.32 -8.36 15.27
C LEU A 99 5.54 -9.28 15.06
N GLU A 100 5.89 -9.58 13.81
CA GLU A 100 7.03 -10.44 13.49
C GLU A 100 8.38 -9.80 13.92
N ALA A 101 8.50 -8.49 13.82
CA ALA A 101 9.69 -7.78 14.30
C ALA A 101 9.84 -7.92 15.82
N GLU A 102 8.77 -7.75 16.57
CA GLU A 102 8.76 -7.91 18.03
C GLU A 102 9.03 -9.38 18.44
N GLU A 103 8.42 -10.36 17.75
CA GLU A 103 8.65 -11.77 18.00
C GLU A 103 10.11 -12.19 17.73
N ASN A 104 10.76 -11.59 16.75
CA ASN A 104 12.18 -11.80 16.44
C ASN A 104 13.13 -10.98 17.34
N GLY A 105 12.61 -10.14 18.22
CA GLY A 105 13.40 -9.30 19.11
C GLY A 105 14.12 -8.15 18.42
N TYR A 106 13.62 -7.69 17.27
CA TYR A 106 14.20 -6.56 16.57
C TYR A 106 13.87 -5.25 17.28
N ASP A 107 14.84 -4.35 17.32
CA ASP A 107 14.65 -2.98 17.77
C ASP A 107 13.83 -2.19 16.73
N LEU A 108 12.62 -1.76 17.09
CA LEU A 108 11.75 -1.01 16.17
C LEU A 108 12.36 0.34 15.75
N HIS A 109 13.27 0.92 16.54
CA HIS A 109 14.04 2.11 16.15
C HIS A 109 15.01 1.85 14.99
N LYS A 110 15.26 0.58 14.67
CA LYS A 110 16.13 0.09 13.59
C LYS A 110 15.42 -0.86 12.66
N LEU A 111 14.11 -0.72 12.54
CA LEU A 111 13.30 -1.63 11.73
C LEU A 111 13.76 -1.66 10.26
N ASP A 112 14.27 -0.56 9.76
CA ASP A 112 14.85 -0.41 8.42
C ASP A 112 16.10 -1.29 8.17
N GLU A 113 16.76 -1.78 9.22
CA GLU A 113 17.88 -2.73 9.09
C GLU A 113 17.40 -4.19 8.88
N HIS A 114 16.13 -4.49 9.13
CA HIS A 114 15.59 -5.86 9.17
C HIS A 114 14.46 -6.10 8.18
N VAL A 115 13.73 -5.05 7.79
CA VAL A 115 12.51 -5.16 6.99
C VAL A 115 12.57 -4.25 5.77
N VAL A 116 12.19 -4.76 4.62
CA VAL A 116 11.93 -3.99 3.41
C VAL A 116 10.50 -4.25 2.93
N VAL A 117 9.85 -3.19 2.48
CA VAL A 117 8.49 -3.23 1.93
C VAL A 117 8.55 -2.83 0.46
N GLN A 118 8.18 -3.74 -0.43
CA GLN A 118 8.03 -3.44 -1.85
C GLN A 118 6.57 -3.03 -2.12
N ILE A 119 6.38 -1.76 -2.43
CA ILE A 119 5.08 -1.20 -2.82
C ILE A 119 4.85 -1.53 -4.30
N ASN A 120 3.92 -2.44 -4.56
CA ASN A 120 3.64 -2.92 -5.91
C ASN A 120 2.50 -2.10 -6.54
N ASP A 121 2.85 -1.11 -7.35
CA ASP A 121 1.99 -0.02 -7.81
C ASP A 121 1.49 0.86 -6.64
N THR A 122 0.48 1.70 -6.87
CA THR A 122 -0.04 2.65 -5.88
C THR A 122 -1.09 2.07 -4.94
N HIS A 123 -1.59 0.86 -5.21
CA HIS A 123 -2.64 0.22 -4.40
C HIS A 123 -2.27 0.08 -2.92
N PRO A 124 -1.02 -0.29 -2.53
CA PRO A 124 -0.62 -0.39 -1.14
C PRO A 124 0.09 0.85 -0.58
N SER A 125 0.04 2.00 -1.23
CA SER A 125 0.76 3.22 -0.82
C SER A 125 0.45 3.66 0.62
N MET A 126 -0.75 3.38 1.12
CA MET A 126 -1.10 3.69 2.52
C MET A 126 -0.26 2.94 3.56
N VAL A 127 0.59 1.99 3.15
CA VAL A 127 1.54 1.33 4.05
C VAL A 127 2.51 2.33 4.69
N ILE A 128 2.85 3.40 3.98
CA ILE A 128 3.74 4.45 4.49
C ILE A 128 3.14 5.14 5.73
N PRO A 129 1.98 5.83 5.64
CA PRO A 129 1.39 6.46 6.81
C PRO A 129 0.92 5.44 7.85
N GLU A 130 0.53 4.22 7.47
CA GLU A 130 0.11 3.20 8.44
C GLU A 130 1.29 2.70 9.28
N LEU A 131 2.46 2.43 8.69
CA LEU A 131 3.65 2.07 9.45
C LEU A 131 4.10 3.20 10.38
N ILE A 132 4.07 4.45 9.91
CA ILE A 132 4.37 5.62 10.74
C ILE A 132 3.41 5.68 11.94
N ARG A 133 2.12 5.47 11.73
CA ARG A 133 1.10 5.43 12.77
C ARG A 133 1.38 4.34 13.80
N LEU A 134 1.64 3.10 13.33
CA LEU A 134 1.90 1.96 14.21
C LEU A 134 3.20 2.13 15.02
N LEU A 135 4.26 2.65 14.39
CA LEU A 135 5.49 2.99 15.11
C LEU A 135 5.25 4.06 16.17
N GLY A 136 4.40 5.05 15.88
CA GLY A 136 3.96 6.04 16.85
C GLY A 136 3.21 5.43 18.05
N GLU A 137 2.36 4.44 17.82
CA GLU A 137 1.70 3.68 18.90
C GLU A 137 2.69 2.89 19.79
N LYS A 138 3.86 2.56 19.25
CA LYS A 138 4.99 1.94 19.98
C LYS A 138 5.90 2.98 20.66
N GLY A 139 5.56 4.25 20.61
CA GLY A 139 6.28 5.34 21.27
C GLY A 139 7.42 5.94 20.46
N ILE A 140 7.52 5.65 19.17
CA ILE A 140 8.54 6.25 18.29
C ILE A 140 8.02 7.61 17.79
N GLU A 141 8.82 8.64 17.94
CA GLU A 141 8.48 9.99 17.50
C GLU A 141 8.23 10.08 15.99
N MET A 142 7.31 10.95 15.56
CA MET A 142 6.85 11.08 14.17
C MET A 142 8.02 11.24 13.19
N GLN A 143 8.95 12.11 13.45
CA GLN A 143 10.07 12.39 12.54
C GLN A 143 11.03 11.18 12.43
N GLU A 144 11.25 10.47 13.51
CA GLU A 144 12.02 9.25 13.53
C GLU A 144 11.31 8.14 12.75
N ALA A 145 10.00 7.95 12.99
CA ALA A 145 9.18 6.97 12.26
C ALA A 145 9.18 7.23 10.74
N ILE A 146 9.07 8.50 10.32
CA ILE A 146 9.19 8.90 8.91
C ILE A 146 10.54 8.49 8.35
N GLY A 147 11.64 8.73 9.10
CA GLY A 147 12.99 8.35 8.68
C GLY A 147 13.17 6.84 8.52
N ILE A 148 12.65 6.04 9.45
CA ILE A 148 12.67 4.58 9.40
C ILE A 148 11.89 4.09 8.18
N VAL A 149 10.63 4.51 8.03
CA VAL A 149 9.75 4.05 6.95
C VAL A 149 10.29 4.43 5.56
N THR A 150 10.88 5.62 5.43
CA THR A 150 11.51 6.06 4.18
C THR A 150 12.63 5.13 3.71
N LYS A 151 13.37 4.53 4.61
CA LYS A 151 14.43 3.56 4.30
C LYS A 151 13.93 2.14 4.12
N MET A 152 12.69 1.85 4.53
CA MET A 152 12.07 0.53 4.39
C MET A 152 11.35 0.35 3.06
N CYS A 153 10.75 1.42 2.51
CA CYS A 153 9.82 1.33 1.39
C CYS A 153 10.51 1.54 0.05
N ALA A 154 10.18 0.69 -0.91
CA ALA A 154 10.55 0.81 -2.31
C ALA A 154 9.30 0.72 -3.18
N TYR A 155 9.22 1.55 -4.22
CA TYR A 155 8.04 1.67 -5.08
C TYR A 155 8.31 1.13 -6.48
N THR A 156 7.47 0.21 -6.94
CA THR A 156 7.44 -0.24 -8.34
C THR A 156 6.24 0.36 -9.06
N ASN A 157 6.50 1.15 -10.09
CA ASN A 157 5.46 1.68 -10.96
C ASN A 157 5.20 0.71 -12.12
N HIS A 158 3.93 0.43 -12.43
CA HIS A 158 3.51 -0.45 -13.53
C HIS A 158 2.80 0.30 -14.66
N THR A 159 2.53 1.59 -14.53
CA THR A 159 1.77 2.37 -15.51
C THR A 159 2.58 3.55 -16.06
N ILE A 160 2.32 3.89 -17.34
CA ILE A 160 2.84 5.10 -18.00
C ILE A 160 1.75 6.14 -18.24
N LEU A 161 0.51 5.85 -17.85
CA LEU A 161 -0.61 6.79 -18.05
C LEU A 161 -0.79 7.63 -16.78
N ALA A 162 -0.59 8.94 -16.89
CA ALA A 162 -0.77 9.87 -15.78
C ALA A 162 -2.17 9.79 -15.15
N GLU A 163 -3.19 9.51 -15.98
CA GLU A 163 -4.56 9.34 -15.50
C GLU A 163 -4.75 8.08 -14.63
N ALA A 164 -3.89 7.08 -14.82
CA ALA A 164 -3.96 5.83 -14.05
C ALA A 164 -3.19 5.89 -12.72
N LEU A 165 -2.43 6.96 -12.45
CA LEU A 165 -1.84 7.21 -11.13
C LEU A 165 -2.94 7.63 -10.15
N GLU A 166 -3.14 6.83 -9.11
CA GLU A 166 -4.24 7.05 -8.16
C GLU A 166 -4.11 8.37 -7.42
N LYS A 167 -5.21 9.13 -7.45
CA LYS A 167 -5.40 10.38 -6.69
C LYS A 167 -6.75 10.27 -5.99
N TRP A 168 -6.75 10.33 -4.68
CA TRP A 168 -7.98 10.24 -3.91
C TRP A 168 -8.36 11.61 -3.33
N PRO A 169 -9.61 12.06 -3.49
CA PRO A 169 -10.10 13.20 -2.72
C PRO A 169 -9.83 12.98 -1.24
N ILE A 170 -9.24 13.99 -0.57
CA ILE A 170 -8.91 13.86 0.85
C ILE A 170 -10.15 13.53 1.69
N ALA A 171 -11.33 14.02 1.29
CA ALA A 171 -12.60 13.72 1.94
C ALA A 171 -12.93 12.21 1.96
N TYR A 172 -12.52 11.46 0.94
CA TYR A 172 -12.70 10.00 0.92
C TYR A 172 -11.79 9.33 1.95
N LEU A 173 -10.54 9.77 2.02
CA LEU A 173 -9.60 9.25 3.03
C LEU A 173 -10.01 9.67 4.45
N GLU A 174 -10.53 10.88 4.65
CA GLU A 174 -11.09 11.32 5.94
C GLU A 174 -12.28 10.45 6.38
N LYS A 175 -13.10 9.98 5.43
CA LYS A 175 -14.22 9.09 5.72
C LYS A 175 -13.75 7.67 6.06
N VAL A 176 -12.79 7.13 5.32
CA VAL A 176 -12.36 5.72 5.42
C VAL A 176 -11.27 5.53 6.48
N VAL A 177 -10.25 6.39 6.48
CA VAL A 177 -9.02 6.26 7.30
C VAL A 177 -8.65 7.57 8.00
N PRO A 178 -9.56 8.16 8.81
CA PRO A 178 -9.32 9.46 9.45
C PRO A 178 -8.04 9.50 10.28
N GLN A 179 -7.61 8.37 10.82
CA GLN A 179 -6.40 8.23 11.62
C GLN A 179 -5.11 8.47 10.83
N LEU A 180 -5.14 8.31 9.49
CA LEU A 180 -3.97 8.56 8.63
C LEU A 180 -3.86 10.02 8.17
N ILE A 181 -4.94 10.78 8.24
CA ILE A 181 -4.97 12.16 7.70
C ILE A 181 -3.94 13.07 8.34
N PRO A 182 -3.76 13.12 9.68
CA PRO A 182 -2.74 13.97 10.29
C PRO A 182 -1.33 13.62 9.78
N ILE A 183 -1.05 12.33 9.56
CA ILE A 183 0.25 11.87 9.07
C ILE A 183 0.42 12.28 7.61
N ILE A 184 -0.57 12.03 6.75
CA ILE A 184 -0.51 12.41 5.33
C ILE A 184 -0.30 13.92 5.17
N ARG A 185 -0.99 14.74 5.98
CA ARG A 185 -0.80 16.20 5.98
C ARG A 185 0.60 16.60 6.44
N GLU A 186 1.16 15.93 7.45
CA GLU A 186 2.53 16.19 7.89
C GLU A 186 3.55 15.84 6.79
N LEU A 187 3.38 14.68 6.13
CA LEU A 187 4.22 14.28 5.02
C LEU A 187 4.18 15.31 3.88
N ASP A 188 3.00 15.82 3.55
CA ASP A 188 2.82 16.86 2.53
C ASP A 188 3.45 18.20 2.95
N ASN A 189 3.27 18.60 4.21
CA ASN A 189 3.88 19.84 4.74
C ASN A 189 5.40 19.81 4.64
N LEU A 190 6.03 18.70 5.02
CA LEU A 190 7.48 18.53 4.90
C LEU A 190 7.97 18.62 3.44
N VAL A 191 7.17 18.13 2.50
CA VAL A 191 7.47 18.28 1.05
C VAL A 191 7.37 19.74 0.64
N LYS A 192 6.29 20.45 1.03
CA LYS A 192 6.06 21.86 0.72
C LYS A 192 7.08 22.80 1.33
N GLU A 193 7.59 22.48 2.51
CA GLU A 193 8.69 23.22 3.14
C GLU A 193 10.01 23.08 2.39
N LYS A 194 10.22 21.93 1.74
CA LYS A 194 11.49 21.62 1.06
C LYS A 194 11.50 22.00 -0.41
N TYR A 195 10.35 21.94 -1.08
CA TYR A 195 10.24 22.12 -2.53
C TYR A 195 9.16 23.16 -2.88
N ASP A 196 9.52 24.14 -3.69
CA ASP A 196 8.61 25.13 -4.25
C ASP A 196 8.17 24.70 -5.67
N ASP A 197 7.57 23.50 -5.76
CA ASP A 197 7.08 22.96 -7.02
C ASP A 197 5.79 22.14 -6.78
N GLU A 198 4.64 22.72 -7.17
CA GLU A 198 3.33 22.09 -6.98
C GLU A 198 3.20 20.71 -7.67
N ARG A 199 4.03 20.42 -8.68
CA ARG A 199 3.99 19.15 -9.42
C ARG A 199 4.45 17.96 -8.57
N VAL A 200 5.13 18.20 -7.45
CA VAL A 200 5.64 17.15 -6.56
C VAL A 200 4.91 17.09 -5.21
N TYR A 201 3.92 17.96 -4.98
CA TYR A 201 3.15 17.92 -3.73
C TYR A 201 2.32 16.66 -3.62
N ILE A 202 2.18 16.14 -2.39
CA ILE A 202 1.35 14.96 -2.12
C ILE A 202 -0.12 15.35 -2.19
N ILE A 203 -0.50 16.49 -1.59
CA ILE A 203 -1.86 17.03 -1.66
C ILE A 203 -1.85 18.20 -2.64
N ASP A 204 -2.59 18.04 -3.72
CA ASP A 204 -2.71 19.07 -4.76
C ASP A 204 -3.70 20.18 -4.38
N LYS A 205 -3.81 21.20 -5.25
CA LYS A 205 -4.70 22.36 -5.05
C LYS A 205 -6.20 22.00 -5.06
N ASP A 206 -6.56 20.82 -5.57
CA ASP A 206 -7.92 20.32 -5.63
C ASP A 206 -8.22 19.34 -4.47
N ASP A 207 -7.39 19.39 -3.42
CA ASP A 207 -7.48 18.52 -2.23
C ASP A 207 -7.47 17.02 -2.56
N ARG A 208 -6.65 16.62 -3.53
CA ARG A 208 -6.44 15.21 -3.87
C ARG A 208 -5.08 14.74 -3.40
N VAL A 209 -5.05 13.58 -2.79
CA VAL A 209 -3.83 12.91 -2.34
C VAL A 209 -3.27 12.06 -3.48
N HIS A 210 -2.08 12.41 -3.95
CA HIS A 210 -1.35 11.66 -4.98
C HIS A 210 -0.56 10.53 -4.34
N MET A 211 -1.03 9.30 -4.51
CA MET A 211 -0.45 8.13 -3.85
C MET A 211 1.00 7.89 -4.30
N ALA A 212 1.28 7.96 -5.60
CA ALA A 212 2.64 7.80 -6.13
C ALA A 212 3.61 8.87 -5.61
N HIS A 213 3.16 10.11 -5.41
CA HIS A 213 4.03 11.16 -4.87
C HIS A 213 4.49 10.84 -3.45
N MET A 214 3.61 10.29 -2.63
CA MET A 214 3.95 9.83 -1.29
C MET A 214 4.97 8.69 -1.34
N ASP A 215 4.79 7.71 -2.22
CA ASP A 215 5.70 6.59 -2.40
C ASP A 215 7.11 7.03 -2.83
N ILE A 216 7.20 8.02 -3.71
CA ILE A 216 8.47 8.52 -4.22
C ILE A 216 9.21 9.35 -3.17
N HIS A 217 8.52 10.26 -2.47
CA HIS A 217 9.15 11.06 -1.43
C HIS A 217 9.65 10.21 -0.27
N TYR A 218 8.82 9.26 0.18
CA TYR A 218 9.04 8.46 1.40
C TYR A 218 9.40 7.00 1.13
N GLY A 219 10.01 6.74 -0.02
CA GLY A 219 10.66 5.50 -0.36
C GLY A 219 12.12 5.72 -0.75
N PHE A 220 12.94 4.69 -0.66
CA PHE A 220 14.37 4.77 -1.02
C PHE A 220 14.66 4.42 -2.48
N SER A 221 13.69 3.78 -3.17
CA SER A 221 13.86 3.31 -4.55
C SER A 221 12.56 3.39 -5.32
N VAL A 222 12.65 3.79 -6.59
CA VAL A 222 11.55 3.83 -7.56
C VAL A 222 11.99 3.09 -8.80
N ASN A 223 11.25 2.06 -9.22
CA ASN A 223 11.60 1.37 -10.45
C ASN A 223 10.43 1.28 -11.43
N GLY A 224 10.79 1.37 -12.71
CA GLY A 224 9.93 0.90 -13.80
C GLY A 224 10.16 -0.59 -14.05
N VAL A 225 9.36 -1.19 -14.93
CA VAL A 225 9.31 -2.65 -15.16
C VAL A 225 9.84 -3.07 -16.54
N ALA A 226 10.39 -2.15 -17.31
CA ALA A 226 11.09 -2.36 -18.55
C ALA A 226 11.97 -1.15 -18.85
N ALA A 227 13.05 -1.29 -19.62
CA ALA A 227 13.96 -0.19 -19.92
C ALA A 227 13.26 1.02 -20.56
N LEU A 228 12.40 0.78 -21.56
CA LEU A 228 11.61 1.84 -22.19
C LEU A 228 10.61 2.48 -21.20
N HIS A 229 9.94 1.67 -20.39
CA HIS A 229 9.01 2.17 -19.38
C HIS A 229 9.73 3.07 -18.37
N THR A 230 10.87 2.64 -17.84
CA THR A 230 11.66 3.41 -16.89
C THR A 230 12.10 4.74 -17.49
N LYS A 231 12.55 4.73 -18.76
CA LYS A 231 12.94 5.95 -19.46
C LYS A 231 11.78 6.93 -19.61
N ILE A 232 10.57 6.46 -19.92
CA ILE A 232 9.36 7.32 -20.00
C ILE A 232 9.05 7.93 -18.63
N LEU A 233 9.18 7.15 -17.54
CA LEU A 233 9.00 7.69 -16.18
C LEU A 233 10.00 8.80 -15.88
N GLU A 234 11.27 8.62 -16.20
CA GLU A 234 12.36 9.57 -15.94
C GLU A 234 12.27 10.84 -16.78
N GLU A 235 11.90 10.72 -18.04
CA GLU A 235 11.94 11.83 -19.00
C GLU A 235 10.61 12.58 -19.14
N GLU A 236 9.48 11.93 -18.79
CA GLU A 236 8.13 12.46 -19.02
C GLU A 236 7.29 12.41 -17.73
N GLU A 237 6.73 11.27 -17.36
CA GLU A 237 5.66 11.14 -16.37
C GLU A 237 6.06 11.55 -14.95
N LEU A 238 7.25 11.16 -14.50
CA LEU A 238 7.79 11.47 -13.18
C LEU A 238 9.03 12.34 -13.24
N LYS A 239 9.21 13.06 -14.35
CA LYS A 239 10.38 13.91 -14.54
C LYS A 239 10.62 14.90 -13.40
N PRO A 240 9.64 15.60 -12.82
CA PRO A 240 9.89 16.47 -11.66
C PRO A 240 10.51 15.75 -10.46
N PHE A 241 10.15 14.48 -10.27
CA PHE A 241 10.73 13.64 -9.21
C PHE A 241 12.12 13.13 -9.58
N TYR A 242 12.34 12.77 -10.84
CA TYR A 242 13.67 12.37 -11.33
C TYR A 242 14.67 13.51 -11.19
N ASP A 243 14.25 14.74 -11.47
CA ASP A 243 15.09 15.92 -11.29
C ASP A 243 15.51 16.17 -9.83
N ILE A 244 14.68 15.71 -8.85
CA ILE A 244 14.95 15.83 -7.41
C ILE A 244 15.75 14.63 -6.87
N TYR A 245 15.39 13.41 -7.32
CA TYR A 245 15.87 12.14 -6.76
C TYR A 245 16.40 11.19 -7.87
N PRO A 246 17.34 11.62 -8.72
CA PRO A 246 17.80 10.75 -9.81
C PRO A 246 18.37 9.41 -9.32
N GLU A 247 18.93 9.40 -8.10
CA GLU A 247 19.51 8.21 -7.48
C GLU A 247 18.50 7.15 -7.05
N LYS A 248 17.22 7.53 -6.88
CA LYS A 248 16.14 6.58 -6.52
C LYS A 248 15.67 5.77 -7.72
N PHE A 249 15.76 6.34 -8.95
CA PHE A 249 15.20 5.73 -10.14
C PHE A 249 16.09 4.63 -10.71
N ASN A 250 15.46 3.51 -11.06
CA ASN A 250 16.15 2.37 -11.64
C ASN A 250 15.19 1.49 -12.44
N ASN A 251 15.72 0.59 -13.25
CA ASN A 251 14.93 -0.37 -14.02
C ASN A 251 15.03 -1.78 -13.44
N LYS A 252 13.88 -2.43 -13.31
CA LYS A 252 13.76 -3.85 -12.99
C LYS A 252 12.81 -4.50 -14.00
N THR A 253 13.37 -4.98 -15.11
CA THR A 253 12.58 -5.64 -16.17
C THR A 253 11.83 -6.84 -15.61
N ASN A 254 10.53 -6.92 -15.92
CA ASN A 254 9.69 -8.04 -15.54
C ASN A 254 10.28 -9.37 -15.98
N GLY A 255 10.24 -10.35 -15.10
CA GLY A 255 10.62 -11.70 -15.41
C GLY A 255 9.57 -12.45 -16.24
N ILE A 256 9.97 -13.57 -16.82
CA ILE A 256 9.09 -14.50 -17.51
C ILE A 256 9.11 -15.83 -16.77
N THR A 257 7.92 -16.29 -16.36
CA THR A 257 7.79 -17.64 -15.81
C THR A 257 7.50 -18.67 -16.92
N PHE A 258 8.53 -19.34 -17.38
CA PHE A 258 8.41 -20.32 -18.48
C PHE A 258 7.51 -21.51 -18.13
N ARG A 259 7.30 -21.83 -16.84
CA ARG A 259 6.34 -22.86 -16.40
C ARG A 259 4.91 -22.56 -16.81
N ARG A 260 4.55 -21.30 -17.02
CA ARG A 260 3.21 -20.90 -17.49
C ARG A 260 3.12 -20.75 -19.00
N TRP A 261 4.25 -20.44 -19.64
CA TRP A 261 4.26 -20.01 -21.04
C TRP A 261 4.78 -21.08 -22.01
N LEU A 262 5.43 -22.12 -21.49
CA LEU A 262 6.09 -23.17 -22.31
C LEU A 262 5.60 -24.59 -21.99
N ILE A 263 4.43 -24.75 -21.40
CA ILE A 263 3.77 -26.06 -21.21
C ILE A 263 2.82 -26.32 -22.35
#